data_21aecb7d3e318b8072acc3ae0489c671
#
_entry.id   21aecb7d3e318b8072acc3ae0489c671
#
_cell.length_a   1.000
_cell.length_b   1.000
_cell.length_c   1.000
_cell.angle_alpha   90.00
_cell.angle_beta   90.00
_cell.angle_gamma   90.00
#
_symmetry.space_group_name_H-M   'P 1'
#
loop_
_entity.id
_entity.type
_entity.pdbx_description
1 polymer ?
#
loop_
_entity_poly.entity_id
_entity_poly.type
_entity_poly.pdbx_seq_one_letter_code
_entity_poly.pdbx_strand_id
1 'polypeptide(L)'
;MSKRESKNKFLSGNWYPVEETSTNELKIAGELPRELSGLFLRNGPNPKEPINHENYHPFFGDGMIHGIRIENGKALWYRNKFVSSPFGFGPNTHVLKHGEKIYALVEGGVSPVIMDSE
;
A
#
# COMPACT_ATOMS: atom_id res chain seq x y z
N MET A 1 5.39 -5.59 25.21
CA MET A 1 4.27 -5.17 24.33
C MET A 1 4.28 -6.05 23.08
N SER A 2 3.15 -6.60 22.70
CA SER A 2 3.09 -7.39 21.48
C SER A 2 3.30 -6.49 20.25
N LYS A 3 3.63 -7.10 19.10
CA LYS A 3 3.85 -6.34 17.85
C LYS A 3 2.65 -5.49 17.43
N ARG A 4 1.44 -5.85 17.85
CA ARG A 4 0.21 -5.14 17.50
C ARG A 4 -0.28 -4.18 18.57
N GLU A 5 0.52 -4.00 19.61
CA GLU A 5 0.20 -3.09 20.70
C GLU A 5 1.17 -1.93 20.72
N SER A 6 0.63 -0.74 20.64
CA SER A 6 1.36 0.50 20.78
C SER A 6 0.47 1.48 21.54
N LYS A 7 1.07 2.41 22.26
CA LYS A 7 0.34 3.51 22.89
C LYS A 7 -0.26 4.45 21.83
N ASN A 8 0.29 4.45 20.63
CA ASN A 8 -0.24 5.24 19.52
C ASN A 8 -1.27 4.40 18.76
N LYS A 9 -2.52 4.86 18.73
CA LYS A 9 -3.61 4.16 18.05
C LYS A 9 -3.34 3.93 16.56
N PHE A 10 -2.55 4.79 15.93
CA PHE A 10 -2.19 4.68 14.51
C PHE A 10 -1.05 3.69 14.24
N LEU A 11 -0.57 3.01 15.28
CA LEU A 11 0.47 1.97 15.18
C LEU A 11 0.00 0.66 15.82
N SER A 12 -1.29 0.51 16.04
CA SER A 12 -1.84 -0.69 16.69
C SER A 12 -3.08 -1.20 15.95
N GLY A 13 -3.43 -2.46 16.19
CA GLY A 13 -4.59 -3.10 15.57
C GLY A 13 -4.49 -3.10 14.05
N ASN A 14 -5.53 -2.62 13.39
CA ASN A 14 -5.57 -2.53 11.93
C ASN A 14 -4.62 -1.48 11.33
N TRP A 15 -4.09 -0.59 12.16
CA TRP A 15 -3.10 0.41 11.77
C TRP A 15 -1.67 -0.08 11.91
N TYR A 16 -1.47 -1.30 12.42
CA TYR A 16 -0.12 -1.82 12.64
C TYR A 16 0.62 -1.92 11.29
N PRO A 17 1.87 -1.40 11.21
CA PRO A 17 2.64 -1.44 9.98
C PRO A 17 2.90 -2.87 9.49
N VAL A 18 2.89 -3.06 8.18
CA VAL A 18 3.16 -4.35 7.56
C VAL A 18 4.45 -4.29 6.73
N GLU A 19 5.06 -5.43 6.51
CA GLU A 19 6.25 -5.57 5.69
C GLU A 19 5.88 -5.81 4.23
N GLU A 20 6.84 -5.61 3.32
CA GLU A 20 6.66 -5.96 1.93
C GLU A 20 6.44 -7.46 1.78
N THR A 21 5.43 -7.82 1.01
CA THR A 21 4.97 -9.20 0.84
C THR A 21 4.57 -9.45 -0.60
N SER A 22 4.78 -10.67 -1.06
CA SER A 22 4.28 -11.13 -2.35
C SER A 22 3.77 -12.56 -2.20
N THR A 23 2.55 -12.82 -2.67
CA THR A 23 1.98 -14.17 -2.62
C THR A 23 1.07 -14.44 -3.81
N ASN A 24 1.06 -15.69 -4.25
CA ASN A 24 0.14 -16.19 -5.28
C ASN A 24 -0.98 -17.03 -4.64
N GLU A 25 -0.98 -17.19 -3.34
CA GLU A 25 -1.95 -18.01 -2.60
C GLU A 25 -3.02 -17.12 -1.99
N LEU A 26 -4.09 -16.89 -2.74
CA LEU A 26 -5.20 -16.06 -2.33
C LEU A 26 -6.49 -16.88 -2.30
N LYS A 27 -7.21 -16.77 -1.19
CA LYS A 27 -8.54 -17.38 -1.05
C LYS A 27 -9.61 -16.38 -1.45
N ILE A 28 -10.59 -16.85 -2.20
CA ILE A 28 -11.76 -16.06 -2.58
C ILE A 28 -12.98 -16.62 -1.86
N ALA A 29 -13.68 -15.77 -1.12
CA ALA A 29 -14.97 -16.10 -0.56
C ALA A 29 -16.06 -15.56 -1.49
N GLY A 30 -16.82 -16.46 -2.11
CA GLY A 30 -17.78 -16.09 -3.14
C GLY A 30 -17.21 -16.27 -4.55
N GLU A 31 -17.70 -15.48 -5.49
CA GLU A 31 -17.28 -15.55 -6.89
C GLU A 31 -16.88 -14.19 -7.42
N LEU A 32 -15.78 -14.15 -8.16
CA LEU A 32 -15.37 -12.98 -8.92
C LEU A 32 -15.95 -13.07 -10.33
N PRO A 33 -16.53 -12.00 -10.90
CA PRO A 33 -16.95 -12.00 -12.29
C PRO A 33 -15.78 -12.32 -13.23
N ARG A 34 -16.02 -13.19 -14.18
CA ARG A 34 -14.99 -13.58 -15.16
C ARG A 34 -14.59 -12.44 -16.09
N GLU A 35 -15.49 -11.50 -16.29
CA GLU A 35 -15.26 -10.32 -17.12
C GLU A 35 -14.32 -9.30 -16.44
N LEU A 36 -14.18 -9.38 -15.12
CA LEU A 36 -13.32 -8.48 -14.38
C LEU A 36 -11.86 -8.87 -14.61
N SER A 37 -11.11 -8.00 -15.25
CA SER A 37 -9.69 -8.17 -15.49
C SER A 37 -8.97 -6.89 -15.21
N GLY A 38 -7.92 -6.97 -14.42
CA GLY A 38 -7.14 -5.79 -14.11
C GLY A 38 -6.35 -5.91 -12.83
N LEU A 39 -5.78 -4.79 -12.45
CA LEU A 39 -4.97 -4.64 -11.25
C LEU A 39 -5.70 -3.69 -10.30
N PHE A 40 -6.16 -4.21 -9.17
CA PHE A 40 -6.71 -3.39 -8.11
C PHE A 40 -5.55 -2.82 -7.29
N LEU A 41 -5.48 -1.50 -7.18
CA LEU A 41 -4.41 -0.81 -6.47
C LEU A 41 -4.94 0.08 -5.38
N ARG A 42 -4.18 0.17 -4.30
CA ARG A 42 -4.46 1.06 -3.19
C ARG A 42 -3.16 1.62 -2.63
N ASN A 43 -3.11 2.92 -2.36
CA ASN A 43 -2.01 3.57 -1.66
C ASN A 43 -2.48 3.99 -0.27
N GLY A 44 -1.59 3.91 0.69
CA GLY A 44 -1.87 4.36 2.04
C GLY A 44 -0.59 4.44 2.87
N PRO A 45 -0.67 5.09 4.04
CA PRO A 45 0.49 5.21 4.92
C PRO A 45 0.82 3.88 5.59
N ASN A 46 2.10 3.54 5.58
CA ASN A 46 2.66 2.40 6.30
C ASN A 46 4.08 2.75 6.72
N PRO A 47 4.28 3.26 7.92
CA PRO A 47 5.58 3.81 8.31
C PRO A 47 6.66 2.76 8.36
N LYS A 48 7.87 3.16 7.91
CA LYS A 48 9.09 2.35 8.03
C LYS A 48 9.78 2.61 9.35
N GLU A 49 10.43 1.58 9.88
CA GLU A 49 11.33 1.78 11.01
C GLU A 49 12.54 2.65 10.60
N PRO A 50 13.05 3.53 11.47
CA PRO A 50 12.59 3.77 12.85
C PRO A 50 11.32 4.64 12.90
N ILE A 51 10.40 4.30 13.80
CA ILE A 51 9.12 5.00 13.95
C ILE A 51 9.11 5.73 15.29
N ASN A 52 8.74 7.01 15.28
CA ASN A 52 8.46 7.72 16.52
C ASN A 52 7.06 7.35 17.03
N HIS A 53 6.99 6.39 17.93
CA HIS A 53 5.74 5.87 18.46
C HIS A 53 4.89 6.88 19.25
N GLU A 54 5.51 7.94 19.75
CA GLU A 54 4.78 8.98 20.48
C GLU A 54 4.06 9.97 19.58
N ASN A 55 4.70 10.33 18.46
CA ASN A 55 4.26 11.43 17.60
C ASN A 55 3.78 11.02 16.21
N TYR A 56 3.78 9.73 15.90
CA TYR A 56 3.38 9.28 14.58
C TYR A 56 1.92 9.62 14.26
N HIS A 57 1.71 10.16 13.07
CA HIS A 57 0.39 10.37 12.47
C HIS A 57 0.40 9.86 11.03
N PRO A 58 -0.71 9.25 10.54
CA PRO A 58 -0.75 8.68 9.19
C PRO A 58 -0.39 9.63 8.06
N PHE A 59 -0.62 10.93 8.22
CA PHE A 59 -0.25 11.91 7.20
C PHE A 59 1.25 11.91 6.89
N PHE A 60 2.07 11.47 7.84
CA PHE A 60 3.52 11.42 7.69
C PHE A 60 4.08 10.00 7.52
N GLY A 61 3.20 9.01 7.35
CA GLY A 61 3.63 7.65 7.11
C GLY A 61 4.16 7.47 5.69
N ASP A 62 5.12 6.56 5.55
CA ASP A 62 5.63 6.19 4.24
C ASP A 62 4.50 5.61 3.39
N GLY A 63 4.46 5.94 2.11
CA GLY A 63 3.51 5.36 1.19
C GLY A 63 3.80 3.88 0.95
N MET A 64 2.74 3.09 0.93
CA MET A 64 2.82 1.69 0.51
C MET A 64 1.67 1.39 -0.44
N ILE A 65 2.00 0.88 -1.61
CA ILE A 65 1.01 0.45 -2.58
C ILE A 65 0.75 -1.04 -2.40
N HIS A 66 -0.52 -1.40 -2.36
CA HIS A 66 -1.01 -2.76 -2.35
C HIS A 66 -1.69 -3.05 -3.68
N GLY A 67 -1.38 -4.19 -4.28
CA GLY A 67 -1.96 -4.58 -5.56
C GLY A 67 -2.45 -6.01 -5.57
N ILE A 68 -3.60 -6.22 -6.20
CA ILE A 68 -4.15 -7.54 -6.46
C ILE A 68 -4.45 -7.63 -7.95
N ARG A 69 -3.85 -8.62 -8.61
CA ARG A 69 -4.16 -8.91 -10.02
C ARG A 69 -5.35 -9.85 -10.09
N ILE A 70 -6.39 -9.43 -10.81
CA ILE A 70 -7.62 -10.21 -10.99
C ILE A 70 -7.78 -10.52 -12.48
N GLU A 71 -8.07 -11.77 -12.78
CA GLU A 71 -8.26 -12.21 -14.16
C GLU A 71 -9.05 -13.52 -14.20
N ASN A 72 -10.03 -13.58 -15.07
CA ASN A 72 -10.83 -14.78 -15.32
C ASN A 72 -11.40 -15.44 -14.05
N GLY A 73 -11.94 -14.63 -13.17
CA GLY A 73 -12.55 -15.09 -11.91
C GLY A 73 -11.55 -15.50 -10.83
N LYS A 74 -10.28 -15.19 -11.02
CA LYS A 74 -9.21 -15.56 -10.08
C LYS A 74 -8.44 -14.35 -9.59
N ALA A 75 -7.95 -14.42 -8.36
CA ALA A 75 -6.97 -13.50 -7.82
C ALA A 75 -5.59 -14.15 -8.00
N LEU A 76 -4.81 -13.65 -8.94
CA LEU A 76 -3.57 -14.30 -9.35
C LEU A 76 -2.43 -14.06 -8.38
N TRP A 77 -2.32 -12.84 -7.87
CA TRP A 77 -1.30 -12.51 -6.87
C TRP A 77 -1.69 -11.26 -6.08
N TYR A 78 -1.10 -11.15 -4.91
CA TYR A 78 -1.08 -9.95 -4.08
C TYR A 78 0.36 -9.52 -3.85
N ARG A 79 0.63 -8.24 -3.96
CA ARG A 79 1.93 -7.64 -3.64
C ARG A 79 1.73 -6.29 -2.97
N ASN A 80 2.64 -5.97 -2.07
CA ASN A 80 2.74 -4.63 -1.53
C ASN A 80 4.18 -4.15 -1.60
N LYS A 81 4.35 -2.86 -1.85
CA LYS A 81 5.67 -2.24 -1.93
C LYS A 81 5.64 -0.83 -1.37
N PHE A 82 6.71 -0.47 -0.68
CA PHE A 82 6.91 0.91 -0.29
C PHE A 82 7.10 1.80 -1.52
N VAL A 83 6.57 3.03 -1.40
CA VAL A 83 6.83 4.07 -2.39
C VAL A 83 8.08 4.82 -1.94
N SER A 84 9.18 4.64 -2.65
CA SER A 84 10.44 5.31 -2.31
C SER A 84 10.41 6.78 -2.72
N SER A 85 10.92 7.64 -1.85
CA SER A 85 11.09 9.06 -2.13
C SER A 85 12.41 9.54 -1.53
N PRO A 86 13.19 10.37 -2.27
CA PRO A 86 14.41 10.96 -1.73
C PRO A 86 14.14 12.10 -0.74
N PHE A 87 12.90 12.53 -0.59
CA PHE A 87 12.50 13.70 0.20
C PHE A 87 11.74 13.36 1.48
N GLY A 88 12.05 12.23 2.11
CA GLY A 88 11.40 11.80 3.34
C GLY A 88 10.37 10.70 3.07
N PHE A 89 9.19 10.78 3.70
CA PHE A 89 8.15 9.78 3.46
C PHE A 89 7.66 9.84 2.00
N GLY A 90 7.43 8.69 1.40
CA GLY A 90 6.92 8.61 0.04
C GLY A 90 5.45 8.99 -0.07
N PRO A 91 4.96 9.30 -1.30
CA PRO A 91 3.54 9.58 -1.52
C PRO A 91 2.63 8.49 -0.97
N ASN A 92 1.67 8.85 -0.13
CA ASN A 92 0.91 7.90 0.69
C ASN A 92 -0.62 8.04 0.60
N THR A 93 -1.13 8.83 -0.36
CA THR A 93 -2.54 9.20 -0.34
C THR A 93 -3.35 8.50 -1.42
N HIS A 94 -2.86 8.49 -2.63
CA HIS A 94 -3.63 8.02 -3.78
C HIS A 94 -2.73 7.34 -4.82
N VAL A 95 -3.35 6.60 -5.70
CA VAL A 95 -2.67 5.96 -6.83
C VAL A 95 -3.57 6.08 -8.06
N LEU A 96 -2.97 6.39 -9.21
CA LEU A 96 -3.71 6.42 -10.46
C LEU A 96 -2.84 5.88 -11.60
N LYS A 97 -3.50 5.36 -12.60
CA LYS A 97 -2.85 4.96 -13.85
C LYS A 97 -2.98 6.08 -14.87
N HIS A 98 -1.88 6.41 -15.53
CA HIS A 98 -1.87 7.35 -16.65
C HIS A 98 -0.91 6.82 -17.72
N GLY A 99 -1.45 6.55 -18.92
CA GLY A 99 -0.71 5.82 -19.93
C GLY A 99 -0.38 4.41 -19.45
N GLU A 100 0.88 4.02 -19.61
CA GLU A 100 1.38 2.71 -19.16
C GLU A 100 1.98 2.74 -17.76
N LYS A 101 1.89 3.87 -17.07
CA LYS A 101 2.55 4.08 -15.78
C LYS A 101 1.57 4.27 -14.65
N ILE A 102 2.04 3.92 -13.45
CA ILE A 102 1.31 4.09 -12.21
C ILE A 102 1.97 5.22 -11.43
N TYR A 103 1.16 6.16 -10.95
CA TYR A 103 1.62 7.31 -10.17
C TYR A 103 1.14 7.19 -8.74
N ALA A 104 2.06 7.22 -7.80
CA ALA A 104 1.75 7.35 -6.38
C ALA A 104 1.72 8.84 -6.02
N LEU A 105 0.64 9.27 -5.38
CA LEU A 105 0.35 10.67 -5.13
C LEU A 105 0.20 10.97 -3.65
N VAL A 106 0.42 12.24 -3.29
CA VAL A 106 0.19 12.75 -1.94
C VAL A 106 -0.35 14.18 -2.02
N GLU A 107 -1.07 14.57 -0.98
CA GLU A 107 -1.59 15.95 -0.86
C GLU A 107 -0.49 16.88 -0.34
N GLY A 108 0.23 17.49 -1.25
CA GLY A 108 1.27 18.47 -0.93
C GLY A 108 2.58 17.85 -0.47
N GLY A 109 3.62 18.63 -0.50
CA GLY A 109 4.95 18.26 -0.05
C GLY A 109 5.81 17.66 -1.15
N VAL A 110 5.73 16.33 -1.34
CA VAL A 110 6.62 15.63 -2.27
C VAL A 110 5.99 15.43 -3.65
N SER A 111 6.84 15.26 -4.65
CA SER A 111 6.39 14.97 -6.02
C SER A 111 5.81 13.57 -6.14
N PRO A 112 4.91 13.35 -7.12
CA PRO A 112 4.44 12.00 -7.43
C PRO A 112 5.59 11.06 -7.77
N VAL A 113 5.43 9.79 -7.44
CA VAL A 113 6.40 8.73 -7.78
C VAL A 113 5.78 7.83 -8.84
N ILE A 114 6.56 7.54 -9.88
CA ILE A 114 6.16 6.66 -10.97
C ILE A 114 6.59 5.24 -10.65
N MET A 115 5.68 4.28 -10.83
CA MET A 115 5.92 2.87 -10.56
C MET A 115 5.47 2.02 -11.74
N ASP A 116 6.11 0.87 -11.92
CA ASP A 116 5.68 -0.12 -12.90
C ASP A 116 4.45 -0.89 -12.39
N SER A 117 3.68 -1.45 -13.32
CA SER A 117 2.46 -2.20 -13.01
C SER A 117 2.71 -3.65 -12.57
N GLU A 118 3.95 -3.99 -12.27
CA GLU A 118 4.34 -5.34 -11.83
C GLU A 118 4.92 -5.37 -10.42
#